data_991a274eaf634abd86c4e370c53e17fb
#
_entry.id   991a274eaf634abd86c4e370c53e17fb
#
_cell.length_a   1.000
_cell.length_b   1.000
_cell.length_c   1.000
_cell.angle_alpha   90.00
_cell.angle_beta   90.00
_cell.angle_gamma   90.00
#
_symmetry.space_group_name_H-M   'P 1'
#
loop_
_entity.id
_entity.type
_entity.pdbx_description
1 polymer ?
#
loop_
_entity_poly.entity_id
_entity_poly.type
_entity_poly.pdbx_seq_one_letter_code
_entity_poly.pdbx_strand_id
1 'polypeptide(L)'
;RSPKCRELALDPKINALAEKFLEPHSDGYQLHFTSAISIGPNETAQILHRDRGVWGGYVPRKIETQFSTVWAITDFTKDNGATQIVPGSHKWDKTRAPMAEEIENAEMSAGSVFIYTGSVMHGGGENKTSENRLGVFLHYAPNWLRQEENQYLSCPPSIAKDLKPELRDLMGYSQ
;
A
#
# COMPACT_ATOMS: atom_id res chain seq x y z
N ARG A 1 -15.98 0.19 1.60
CA ARG A 1 -17.44 0.00 1.34
C ARG A 1 -17.71 -1.27 0.53
N SER A 2 -16.80 -1.66 -0.38
CA SER A 2 -16.93 -2.89 -1.17
C SER A 2 -16.80 -4.14 -0.28
N PRO A 3 -17.74 -5.11 -0.31
CA PRO A 3 -17.59 -6.38 0.38
C PRO A 3 -16.31 -7.13 -0.04
N LYS A 4 -15.96 -7.10 -1.33
CA LYS A 4 -14.73 -7.74 -1.83
C LYS A 4 -13.46 -7.09 -1.31
N CYS A 5 -13.40 -5.77 -1.21
CA CYS A 5 -12.24 -5.10 -0.59
C CYS A 5 -12.11 -5.44 0.91
N ARG A 6 -13.23 -5.68 1.62
CA ARG A 6 -13.20 -6.16 3.01
C ARG A 6 -12.61 -7.58 3.11
N GLU A 7 -12.92 -8.46 2.15
CA GLU A 7 -12.33 -9.79 2.08
C GLU A 7 -10.81 -9.70 1.84
N LEU A 8 -10.37 -8.81 0.92
CA LEU A 8 -8.93 -8.58 0.68
C LEU A 8 -8.23 -8.03 1.94
N ALA A 9 -8.84 -7.08 2.64
CA ALA A 9 -8.28 -6.52 3.88
C ALA A 9 -8.15 -7.57 5.00
N LEU A 10 -9.00 -8.59 4.99
CA LEU A 10 -9.00 -9.71 5.95
C LEU A 10 -8.34 -10.98 5.39
N ASP A 11 -7.62 -10.91 4.26
CA ASP A 11 -6.92 -12.09 3.75
C ASP A 11 -5.95 -12.63 4.81
N PRO A 12 -6.09 -13.89 5.24
CA PRO A 12 -5.33 -14.41 6.37
C PRO A 12 -3.83 -14.50 6.11
N LYS A 13 -3.41 -14.69 4.86
CA LYS A 13 -1.98 -14.75 4.50
C LYS A 13 -1.36 -13.36 4.56
N ILE A 14 -2.08 -12.37 4.04
CA ILE A 14 -1.63 -10.97 4.08
C ILE A 14 -1.57 -10.46 5.52
N ASN A 15 -2.59 -10.74 6.34
CA ASN A 15 -2.60 -10.32 7.73
C ASN A 15 -1.48 -10.98 8.54
N ALA A 16 -1.22 -12.27 8.35
CA ALA A 16 -0.10 -12.95 8.99
C ALA A 16 1.27 -12.38 8.57
N LEU A 17 1.42 -11.96 7.30
CA LEU A 17 2.63 -11.30 6.82
C LEU A 17 2.78 -9.89 7.38
N ALA A 18 1.70 -9.12 7.42
CA ALA A 18 1.69 -7.77 7.98
C ALA A 18 2.04 -7.78 9.48
N GLU A 19 1.41 -8.68 10.25
CA GLU A 19 1.70 -8.89 11.66
C GLU A 19 3.19 -9.19 11.88
N LYS A 20 3.70 -10.23 11.24
CA LYS A 20 5.11 -10.65 11.35
C LYS A 20 6.09 -9.55 10.95
N PHE A 21 5.74 -8.73 9.95
CA PHE A 21 6.60 -7.65 9.45
C PHE A 21 6.59 -6.45 10.38
N LEU A 22 5.44 -6.11 10.98
CA LEU A 22 5.26 -4.93 11.83
C LEU A 22 5.50 -5.21 13.32
N GLU A 23 5.39 -6.47 13.78
CA GLU A 23 5.64 -6.91 15.16
C GLU A 23 6.93 -6.34 15.78
N PRO A 24 8.09 -6.29 15.10
CA PRO A 24 9.30 -5.72 15.67
C PRO A 24 9.20 -4.22 15.99
N HIS A 25 8.15 -3.55 15.53
CA HIS A 25 7.97 -2.11 15.60
C HIS A 25 6.73 -1.68 16.38
N SER A 26 5.83 -2.62 16.73
CA SER A 26 4.54 -2.31 17.32
C SER A 26 3.87 -3.54 17.92
N ASP A 27 3.07 -3.34 18.96
CA ASP A 27 2.24 -4.40 19.57
C ASP A 27 1.00 -4.76 18.73
N GLY A 28 0.74 -4.02 17.66
CA GLY A 28 -0.36 -4.25 16.76
C GLY A 28 -0.26 -3.38 15.50
N TYR A 29 -1.14 -3.62 14.56
CA TYR A 29 -1.19 -2.87 13.30
C TYR A 29 -2.63 -2.54 12.90
N GLN A 30 -2.77 -1.60 12.00
CA GLN A 30 -4.06 -1.11 11.52
C GLN A 30 -4.01 -0.75 10.04
N LEU A 31 -5.17 -0.68 9.39
CA LEU A 31 -5.28 -0.09 8.05
C LEU A 31 -4.93 1.39 8.13
N HIS A 32 -3.94 1.78 7.36
CA HIS A 32 -3.45 3.15 7.29
C HIS A 32 -4.13 3.95 6.19
N PHE A 33 -4.19 3.36 5.00
CA PHE A 33 -4.75 3.97 3.80
C PHE A 33 -5.32 2.89 2.88
N THR A 34 -6.45 3.19 2.23
CA THR A 34 -7.09 2.29 1.29
C THR A 34 -7.47 3.05 0.03
N SER A 35 -7.19 2.50 -1.16
CA SER A 35 -7.57 3.14 -2.41
C SER A 35 -7.80 2.14 -3.54
N ALA A 36 -8.58 2.58 -4.52
CA ALA A 36 -8.65 1.94 -5.83
C ALA A 36 -8.06 2.94 -6.83
N ILE A 37 -6.96 2.56 -7.47
CA ILE A 37 -6.23 3.43 -8.38
C ILE A 37 -6.39 2.89 -9.79
N SER A 38 -6.91 3.75 -10.67
CA SER A 38 -6.99 3.52 -12.10
C SER A 38 -5.98 4.42 -12.80
N ILE A 39 -5.05 3.86 -13.54
CA ILE A 39 -4.16 4.61 -14.43
C ILE A 39 -4.77 4.52 -15.83
N GLY A 40 -5.25 5.65 -16.35
CA GLY A 40 -5.89 5.75 -17.66
C GLY A 40 -4.89 5.84 -18.82
N PRO A 41 -5.41 5.74 -20.06
CA PRO A 41 -4.58 5.91 -21.25
C PRO A 41 -3.82 7.24 -21.25
N ASN A 42 -2.53 7.20 -21.59
CA ASN A 42 -1.61 8.34 -21.67
C ASN A 42 -1.35 9.06 -20.32
N GLU A 43 -1.72 8.48 -19.19
CA GLU A 43 -1.27 9.00 -17.90
C GLU A 43 0.25 8.81 -17.75
N THR A 44 0.94 9.87 -17.36
CA THR A 44 2.39 9.86 -17.15
C THR A 44 2.78 9.15 -15.86
N ALA A 45 4.01 8.63 -15.81
CA ALA A 45 4.53 8.01 -14.61
C ALA A 45 4.57 8.98 -13.41
N GLN A 46 4.33 8.46 -12.22
CA GLN A 46 4.53 9.19 -10.98
C GLN A 46 6.03 9.39 -10.71
N ILE A 47 6.34 10.48 -10.01
CA ILE A 47 7.68 10.64 -9.42
C ILE A 47 7.88 9.54 -8.38
N LEU A 48 9.04 8.86 -8.45
CA LEU A 48 9.40 7.86 -7.45
C LEU A 48 9.49 8.48 -6.06
N HIS A 49 8.81 7.86 -5.12
CA HIS A 49 8.67 8.34 -3.74
C HIS A 49 8.75 7.20 -2.72
N ARG A 50 8.71 7.54 -1.45
CA ARG A 50 8.59 6.60 -0.32
C ARG A 50 7.39 7.02 0.53
N ASP A 51 6.45 6.12 0.74
CA ASP A 51 5.20 6.38 1.48
C ASP A 51 5.45 6.79 2.93
N ARG A 52 6.50 6.25 3.56
CA ARG A 52 6.85 6.61 4.94
C ARG A 52 6.99 8.14 5.16
N GLY A 53 7.08 8.91 4.09
CA GLY A 53 7.19 10.36 4.14
C GLY A 53 5.97 11.07 4.72
N VAL A 54 4.79 10.44 4.74
CA VAL A 54 3.54 11.03 5.26
C VAL A 54 3.64 11.41 6.76
N TRP A 55 4.47 10.70 7.54
CA TRP A 55 4.74 11.03 8.94
C TRP A 55 5.96 11.96 9.13
N GLY A 56 6.47 12.53 8.03
CA GLY A 56 7.65 13.39 8.03
C GLY A 56 8.96 12.65 8.31
N GLY A 57 9.99 13.40 8.68
CA GLY A 57 11.31 12.86 8.94
C GLY A 57 11.54 12.38 10.39
N TYR A 58 10.52 12.42 11.23
CA TYR A 58 10.65 12.21 12.67
C TYR A 58 10.73 10.73 13.09
N VAL A 59 10.14 9.83 12.31
CA VAL A 59 10.21 8.39 12.58
C VAL A 59 11.58 7.86 12.16
N PRO A 60 12.36 7.26 13.09
CA PRO A 60 13.69 6.71 12.78
C PRO A 60 13.63 5.68 11.64
N ARG A 61 14.61 5.71 10.74
CA ARG A 61 14.64 4.82 9.56
C ARG A 61 14.68 3.33 9.88
N LYS A 62 15.18 2.95 11.05
CA LYS A 62 15.17 1.56 11.52
C LYS A 62 13.77 1.03 11.85
N ILE A 63 12.77 1.91 11.96
CA ILE A 63 11.38 1.55 12.20
C ILE A 63 10.68 1.54 10.84
N GLU A 64 10.17 0.39 10.42
CA GLU A 64 9.29 0.32 9.25
C GLU A 64 7.88 0.76 9.65
N THR A 65 7.36 1.68 8.86
CA THR A 65 6.10 2.36 9.15
C THR A 65 4.94 1.81 8.36
N GLN A 66 5.21 0.97 7.35
CA GLN A 66 4.16 0.57 6.42
C GLN A 66 4.48 -0.74 5.72
N PHE A 67 3.49 -1.62 5.74
CA PHE A 67 3.38 -2.82 4.92
C PHE A 67 2.27 -2.58 3.90
N SER A 68 2.61 -2.63 2.62
CA SER A 68 1.72 -2.24 1.53
C SER A 68 1.41 -3.41 0.62
N THR A 69 0.17 -3.50 0.18
CA THR A 69 -0.29 -4.47 -0.81
C THR A 69 -0.93 -3.78 -1.99
N VAL A 70 -0.62 -4.25 -3.19
CA VAL A 70 -1.25 -3.83 -4.45
C VAL A 70 -1.87 -5.05 -5.10
N TRP A 71 -3.18 -5.09 -5.15
CA TRP A 71 -3.95 -6.16 -5.76
C TRP A 71 -4.28 -5.80 -7.21
N ALA A 72 -3.81 -6.60 -8.15
CA ALA A 72 -4.08 -6.42 -9.57
C ALA A 72 -5.53 -6.80 -9.89
N ILE A 73 -6.34 -5.83 -10.27
CA ILE A 73 -7.71 -6.07 -10.77
C ILE A 73 -7.67 -6.32 -12.28
N THR A 74 -6.81 -5.63 -13.00
CA THR A 74 -6.41 -5.92 -14.38
C THR A 74 -4.98 -6.43 -14.38
N ASP A 75 -4.49 -6.95 -15.50
CA ASP A 75 -3.05 -7.23 -15.65
C ASP A 75 -2.25 -5.94 -15.47
N PHE A 76 -1.08 -6.07 -14.84
CA PHE A 76 -0.08 -5.01 -14.74
C PHE A 76 1.07 -5.35 -15.65
N THR A 77 1.32 -4.50 -16.64
CA THR A 77 2.44 -4.64 -17.58
C THR A 77 3.26 -3.35 -17.60
N LYS A 78 4.48 -3.43 -18.07
CA LYS A 78 5.33 -2.27 -18.25
C LYS A 78 4.64 -1.16 -19.05
N ASP A 79 3.86 -1.54 -20.07
CA ASP A 79 3.26 -0.59 -20.99
C ASP A 79 1.94 0.02 -20.48
N ASN A 80 1.26 -0.63 -19.52
CA ASN A 80 -0.01 -0.10 -18.98
C ASN A 80 0.13 0.57 -17.61
N GLY A 81 1.36 0.87 -17.17
CA GLY A 81 1.59 1.59 -15.93
C GLY A 81 1.74 0.69 -14.70
N ALA A 82 2.32 -0.51 -14.86
CA ALA A 82 2.73 -1.32 -13.71
C ALA A 82 3.53 -0.49 -12.71
N THR A 83 3.37 -0.78 -11.43
CA THR A 83 4.10 -0.08 -10.37
C THR A 83 5.61 -0.20 -10.61
N GLN A 84 6.27 0.93 -10.74
CA GLN A 84 7.73 0.99 -10.76
C GLN A 84 8.25 0.86 -9.34
N ILE A 85 9.32 0.08 -9.17
CA ILE A 85 9.95 -0.16 -7.88
C ILE A 85 11.46 -0.18 -8.03
N VAL A 86 12.15 0.26 -6.97
CA VAL A 86 13.61 0.23 -6.90
C VAL A 86 14.02 -0.77 -5.81
N PRO A 87 14.33 -2.03 -6.16
CA PRO A 87 14.68 -3.07 -5.19
C PRO A 87 15.86 -2.66 -4.32
N GLY A 88 15.77 -2.92 -3.01
CA GLY A 88 16.84 -2.59 -2.07
C GLY A 88 16.93 -1.12 -1.65
N SER A 89 16.16 -0.21 -2.24
CA SER A 89 16.22 1.23 -1.97
C SER A 89 15.80 1.63 -0.55
N HIS A 90 15.13 0.75 0.20
CA HIS A 90 14.82 0.93 1.63
C HIS A 90 16.09 1.07 2.48
N LYS A 91 17.23 0.52 2.02
CA LYS A 91 18.54 0.59 2.68
C LYS A 91 19.37 1.82 2.27
N TRP A 92 18.93 2.56 1.26
CA TRP A 92 19.72 3.65 0.68
C TRP A 92 19.67 4.91 1.54
N ASP A 93 20.68 5.73 1.38
CA ASP A 93 20.67 7.10 1.90
C ASP A 93 19.49 7.90 1.30
N LYS A 94 19.01 8.91 2.06
CA LYS A 94 17.88 9.74 1.63
C LYS A 94 18.14 10.52 0.35
N THR A 95 19.38 10.85 0.08
CA THR A 95 19.80 11.70 -1.04
C THR A 95 20.09 10.91 -2.31
N ARG A 96 20.18 9.58 -2.23
CA ARG A 96 20.46 8.74 -3.38
C ARG A 96 19.23 8.67 -4.30
N ALA A 97 19.41 9.12 -5.53
CA ALA A 97 18.48 8.91 -6.63
C ALA A 97 18.78 7.57 -7.33
N PRO A 98 17.77 6.86 -7.84
CA PRO A 98 17.99 5.66 -8.65
C PRO A 98 18.51 6.00 -10.05
N MET A 99 19.31 5.12 -10.61
CA MET A 99 19.61 5.09 -12.03
C MET A 99 18.48 4.37 -12.78
N ALA A 100 18.34 4.59 -14.06
CA ALA A 100 17.24 4.04 -14.85
C ALA A 100 17.22 2.49 -14.84
N GLU A 101 18.38 1.85 -14.85
CA GLU A 101 18.55 0.40 -14.80
C GLU A 101 18.26 -0.23 -13.44
N GLU A 102 18.11 0.56 -12.38
CA GLU A 102 17.73 0.10 -11.04
C GLU A 102 16.20 0.11 -10.84
N ILE A 103 15.45 0.63 -11.81
CA ILE A 103 13.98 0.73 -11.76
C ILE A 103 13.40 -0.50 -12.45
N GLU A 104 12.65 -1.28 -11.70
CA GLU A 104 11.93 -2.45 -12.21
C GLU A 104 10.42 -2.17 -12.27
N ASN A 105 9.71 -2.92 -13.11
CA ASN A 105 8.25 -2.87 -13.15
C ASN A 105 7.68 -4.11 -12.47
N ALA A 106 6.77 -3.93 -11.53
CA ALA A 106 6.04 -5.01 -10.87
C ALA A 106 4.95 -5.54 -11.82
N GLU A 107 5.37 -6.28 -12.86
CA GLU A 107 4.44 -6.90 -13.80
C GLU A 107 3.80 -8.11 -13.16
N MET A 108 2.47 -8.24 -13.30
CA MET A 108 1.71 -9.33 -12.71
C MET A 108 0.33 -9.49 -13.38
N SER A 109 -0.17 -10.72 -13.38
CA SER A 109 -1.51 -11.00 -13.88
C SER A 109 -2.60 -10.55 -12.90
N ALA A 110 -3.79 -10.26 -13.42
CA ALA A 110 -4.98 -10.01 -12.62
C ALA A 110 -5.19 -11.11 -11.57
N GLY A 111 -5.57 -10.73 -10.36
CA GLY A 111 -5.70 -11.62 -9.19
C GLY A 111 -4.40 -11.81 -8.39
N SER A 112 -3.27 -11.30 -8.85
CA SER A 112 -2.01 -11.29 -8.09
C SER A 112 -1.97 -10.17 -7.07
N VAL A 113 -1.11 -10.31 -6.06
CA VAL A 113 -0.80 -9.27 -5.10
C VAL A 113 0.71 -8.99 -5.06
N PHE A 114 1.07 -7.73 -5.16
CA PHE A 114 2.43 -7.24 -4.97
C PHE A 114 2.57 -6.62 -3.57
N ILE A 115 3.64 -6.96 -2.86
CA ILE A 115 3.90 -6.51 -1.49
C ILE A 115 5.20 -5.71 -1.46
N TYR A 116 5.15 -4.54 -0.81
CA TYR A 116 6.32 -3.69 -0.59
C TYR A 116 6.23 -2.94 0.73
N THR A 117 7.30 -2.27 1.13
CA THR A 117 7.34 -1.49 2.37
C THR A 117 7.33 0.01 2.08
N GLY A 118 6.82 0.82 2.99
CA GLY A 118 6.79 2.28 2.85
C GLY A 118 8.16 2.94 2.69
N SER A 119 9.24 2.21 2.96
CA SER A 119 10.63 2.69 2.80
C SER A 119 11.21 2.46 1.41
N VAL A 120 10.60 1.62 0.58
CA VAL A 120 11.05 1.35 -0.80
C VAL A 120 10.62 2.48 -1.72
N MET A 121 11.52 2.91 -2.61
CA MET A 121 11.16 3.87 -3.68
C MET A 121 10.29 3.17 -4.72
N HIS A 122 9.15 3.77 -5.01
CA HIS A 122 8.20 3.26 -5.98
C HIS A 122 7.34 4.39 -6.57
N GLY A 123 6.52 4.05 -7.56
CA GLY A 123 5.55 4.96 -8.18
C GLY A 123 4.74 4.24 -9.25
N GLY A 124 3.61 4.78 -9.65
CA GLY A 124 2.88 4.28 -10.82
C GLY A 124 3.68 4.50 -12.10
N GLY A 125 3.71 3.52 -12.97
CA GLY A 125 4.32 3.65 -14.30
C GLY A 125 3.43 4.46 -15.26
N GLU A 126 4.00 4.85 -16.40
CA GLU A 126 3.27 5.48 -17.50
C GLU A 126 2.37 4.44 -18.20
N ASN A 127 1.14 4.81 -18.52
CA ASN A 127 0.24 3.98 -19.31
C ASN A 127 0.23 4.43 -20.78
N LYS A 128 0.87 3.66 -21.63
CA LYS A 128 0.97 3.87 -23.09
C LYS A 128 -0.12 3.12 -23.87
N THR A 129 -0.98 2.38 -23.17
CA THR A 129 -2.03 1.58 -23.79
C THR A 129 -3.35 2.36 -23.90
N SER A 130 -4.33 1.78 -24.58
CA SER A 130 -5.68 2.32 -24.69
C SER A 130 -6.61 1.93 -23.54
N GLU A 131 -6.15 1.06 -22.63
CA GLU A 131 -6.97 0.48 -21.56
C GLU A 131 -6.55 0.98 -20.18
N ASN A 132 -7.50 1.01 -19.25
CA ASN A 132 -7.20 1.36 -17.88
C ASN A 132 -6.49 0.22 -17.13
N ARG A 133 -5.47 0.55 -16.34
CA ARG A 133 -4.88 -0.37 -15.36
C ARG A 133 -5.48 -0.09 -13.98
N LEU A 134 -6.19 -1.07 -13.42
CA LEU A 134 -6.88 -0.93 -12.14
C LEU A 134 -6.22 -1.80 -11.05
N GLY A 135 -5.92 -1.20 -9.91
CA GLY A 135 -5.43 -1.88 -8.72
C GLY A 135 -6.15 -1.43 -7.45
N VAL A 136 -6.25 -2.33 -6.47
CA VAL A 136 -6.68 -2.02 -5.10
C VAL A 136 -5.46 -2.01 -4.20
N PHE A 137 -5.31 -0.94 -3.45
CA PHE A 137 -4.18 -0.69 -2.55
C PHE A 137 -4.68 -0.73 -1.11
N LEU A 138 -4.04 -1.57 -0.29
CA LEU A 138 -4.31 -1.67 1.14
C LEU A 138 -2.97 -1.54 1.87
N HIS A 139 -2.88 -0.53 2.71
CA HIS A 139 -1.67 -0.21 3.45
C HIS A 139 -1.93 -0.42 4.94
N TYR A 140 -0.99 -1.11 5.60
CA TYR A 140 -1.02 -1.39 7.03
C TYR A 140 0.14 -0.67 7.70
N ALA A 141 -0.11 -0.11 8.87
CA ALA A 141 0.88 0.61 9.66
C ALA A 141 0.83 0.17 11.13
N PRO A 142 1.91 0.38 11.90
CA PRO A 142 1.87 0.27 13.36
C PRO A 142 0.68 1.02 13.96
N ASN A 143 0.02 0.44 14.95
CA ASN A 143 -1.20 0.99 15.54
C ASN A 143 -0.99 2.34 16.27
N TRP A 144 0.25 2.66 16.67
CA TRP A 144 0.61 3.94 17.29
C TRP A 144 0.84 5.08 16.30
N LEU A 145 0.87 4.79 14.98
CA LEU A 145 0.95 5.81 13.93
C LEU A 145 -0.47 6.27 13.57
N ARG A 146 -0.64 7.58 13.41
CA ARG A 146 -1.91 8.12 12.92
C ARG A 146 -2.17 7.64 11.49
N GLN A 147 -3.36 7.12 11.24
CA GLN A 147 -3.83 6.75 9.90
C GLN A 147 -3.89 8.00 9.00
N GLU A 148 -3.48 7.88 7.75
CA GLU A 148 -3.67 8.93 6.75
C GLU A 148 -5.14 9.06 6.37
N GLU A 149 -5.82 7.93 6.14
CA GLU A 149 -7.26 7.89 5.96
C GLU A 149 -7.97 7.94 7.31
N ASN A 150 -8.90 8.87 7.49
CA ASN A 150 -9.73 8.88 8.69
C ASN A 150 -10.82 7.81 8.59
N GLN A 151 -10.54 6.61 9.11
CA GLN A 151 -11.44 5.46 9.07
C GLN A 151 -12.78 5.73 9.79
N TYR A 152 -12.78 6.54 10.83
CA TYR A 152 -14.01 6.87 11.58
C TYR A 152 -14.98 7.76 10.78
N LEU A 153 -14.46 8.58 9.86
CA LEU A 153 -15.27 9.36 8.92
C LEU A 153 -15.66 8.53 7.69
N SER A 154 -14.75 7.73 7.16
CA SER A 154 -15.01 6.86 5.99
C SER A 154 -16.01 5.76 6.29
N CYS A 155 -16.02 5.26 7.53
CA CYS A 155 -16.92 4.21 8.01
C CYS A 155 -17.36 4.51 9.44
N PRO A 156 -18.34 5.42 9.64
CA PRO A 156 -18.75 5.86 10.97
C PRO A 156 -19.31 4.72 11.84
N PRO A 157 -19.37 4.88 13.18
CA PRO A 157 -19.80 3.84 14.11
C PRO A 157 -21.14 3.17 13.77
N SER A 158 -22.07 3.92 13.18
CA SER A 158 -23.36 3.40 12.72
C SER A 158 -23.25 2.32 11.64
N ILE A 159 -22.18 2.35 10.84
CA ILE A 159 -21.85 1.34 9.83
C ILE A 159 -20.88 0.30 10.40
N ALA A 160 -19.88 0.75 11.16
CA ALA A 160 -18.82 -0.11 11.68
C ALA A 160 -19.36 -1.21 12.62
N LYS A 161 -20.40 -0.92 13.39
CA LYS A 161 -21.02 -1.89 14.32
C LYS A 161 -21.45 -3.20 13.64
N ASP A 162 -21.79 -3.16 12.36
CA ASP A 162 -22.28 -4.31 11.58
C ASP A 162 -21.14 -5.03 10.81
N LEU A 163 -19.90 -4.56 10.95
CA LEU A 163 -18.72 -5.20 10.36
C LEU A 163 -18.18 -6.31 11.26
N LYS A 164 -17.40 -7.22 10.67
CA LYS A 164 -16.67 -8.24 11.42
C LYS A 164 -15.74 -7.59 12.45
N PRO A 165 -15.60 -8.16 13.66
CA PRO A 165 -14.73 -7.62 14.70
C PRO A 165 -13.30 -7.36 14.21
N GLU A 166 -12.71 -8.30 13.47
CA GLU A 166 -11.34 -8.22 12.95
C GLU A 166 -11.16 -7.02 12.00
N LEU A 167 -12.20 -6.70 11.21
CA LEU A 167 -12.14 -5.52 10.34
C LEU A 167 -12.25 -4.22 11.13
N ARG A 168 -13.06 -4.20 12.19
CA ARG A 168 -13.14 -3.05 13.10
C ARG A 168 -11.82 -2.81 13.81
N ASP A 169 -11.15 -3.88 14.25
CA ASP A 169 -9.83 -3.80 14.88
C ASP A 169 -8.81 -3.20 13.91
N LEU A 170 -8.75 -3.69 12.67
CA LEU A 170 -7.91 -3.13 11.62
C LEU A 170 -8.22 -1.66 11.30
N MET A 171 -9.44 -1.21 11.48
CA MET A 171 -9.85 0.18 11.27
C MET A 171 -9.57 1.08 12.49
N GLY A 172 -9.08 0.51 13.60
CA GLY A 172 -8.77 1.23 14.84
C GLY A 172 -9.92 1.41 15.80
N TYR A 173 -11.04 0.69 15.64
CA TYR A 173 -12.22 0.83 16.52
C TYR A 173 -12.07 0.17 17.89
N SER A 174 -11.06 -0.67 18.09
CA SER A 174 -10.86 -1.44 19.34
C SER A 174 -9.52 -1.10 20.02
N GLN A 175 -8.87 -0.01 19.63
CA GLN A 175 -7.58 0.43 20.17
C GLN A 175 -7.73 1.57 21.15
#